data_8d0a313564def1087fa72dd50cc116d8
#
_entry.id   8d0a313564def1087fa72dd50cc116d8
#
_cell.length_a   1.000
_cell.length_b   1.000
_cell.length_c   1.000
_cell.angle_alpha   90.00
_cell.angle_beta   90.00
_cell.angle_gamma   90.00
#
_symmetry.space_group_name_H-M   'P 1'
#
loop_
_entity.id
_entity.type
_entity.pdbx_description
1 polymer ?
#
loop_
_entity_poly.entity_id
_entity_poly.type
_entity_poly.pdbx_seq_one_letter_code
_entity_poly.pdbx_strand_id
1 'polypeptide(L)'
;LTEYPSVEGLRKAGAVCIQADFSTDEGILAFADKVKSTTTGLRAVIHNASAWCAEKPGTSLSETLSAMLQIHVNTPYLLNHALQDLLRGHGHAAGDIIHFTDYVVERGSDKHIAYAASKAALDNMTRSFARKLAPEVKVNAIAPAMILFNETDDAEYRQQALNKSLMKIAPGEKEVIDLVDYLLTSCYVTG
;
A
#
# COMPACT_ATOMS: atom_id res chain seq x y z
N LEU A 1 18.89 11.34 -1.42
CA LEU A 1 17.55 10.93 -1.87
C LEU A 1 17.54 11.03 -3.38
N THR A 2 17.61 9.90 -4.05
CA THR A 2 17.49 9.80 -5.52
C THR A 2 16.08 10.24 -5.92
N GLU A 3 15.97 11.33 -6.67
CA GLU A 3 14.73 11.64 -7.39
C GLU A 3 14.51 10.52 -8.40
N TYR A 4 13.46 9.75 -8.21
CA TYR A 4 13.06 8.75 -9.18
C TYR A 4 12.70 9.47 -10.49
N PRO A 5 13.14 9.00 -11.65
CA PRO A 5 12.78 9.61 -12.96
C PRO A 5 11.27 9.78 -13.15
N SER A 6 10.47 8.97 -12.46
CA SER A 6 9.01 9.01 -12.44
C SER A 6 8.41 10.27 -11.78
N VAL A 7 9.11 10.95 -10.86
CA VAL A 7 8.58 12.13 -10.14
C VAL A 7 8.40 13.30 -11.10
N GLU A 8 9.32 13.51 -12.01
CA GLU A 8 9.19 14.57 -13.03
C GLU A 8 8.04 14.27 -14.00
N GLY A 9 7.88 13.01 -14.39
CA GLY A 9 6.74 12.58 -15.22
C GLY A 9 5.41 12.83 -14.54
N LEU A 10 5.30 12.50 -13.24
CA LEU A 10 4.09 12.75 -12.45
C LEU A 10 3.79 14.25 -12.33
N ARG A 11 4.79 15.08 -12.06
CA ARG A 11 4.62 16.54 -12.01
C ARG A 11 4.16 17.11 -13.35
N LYS A 12 4.71 16.64 -14.47
CA LYS A 12 4.27 17.02 -15.83
C LYS A 12 2.83 16.60 -16.11
N ALA A 13 2.37 15.50 -15.54
CA ALA A 13 0.99 15.04 -15.60
C ALA A 13 0.04 15.80 -14.63
N GLY A 14 0.53 16.81 -13.91
CA GLY A 14 -0.25 17.64 -12.99
C GLY A 14 -0.33 17.12 -11.55
N ALA A 15 0.42 16.07 -11.20
CA ALA A 15 0.42 15.55 -9.84
C ALA A 15 1.22 16.47 -8.88
N VAL A 16 0.71 16.66 -7.67
CA VAL A 16 1.42 17.30 -6.58
C VAL A 16 2.29 16.25 -5.88
N CYS A 17 3.60 16.37 -5.98
CA CYS A 17 4.55 15.45 -5.38
C CYS A 17 5.03 16.00 -4.03
N ILE A 18 4.68 15.33 -2.95
CA ILE A 18 5.05 15.67 -1.58
C ILE A 18 6.06 14.64 -1.09
N GLN A 19 7.26 15.10 -0.71
CA GLN A 19 8.24 14.25 -0.05
C GLN A 19 7.83 14.02 1.40
N ALA A 20 7.89 12.76 1.85
CA ALA A 20 7.57 12.35 3.20
C ALA A 20 8.61 11.37 3.74
N ASP A 21 8.81 11.38 5.04
CA ASP A 21 9.56 10.37 5.77
C ASP A 21 8.58 9.57 6.64
N PHE A 22 8.34 8.33 6.27
CA PHE A 22 7.45 7.43 7.00
C PHE A 22 8.18 6.54 8.01
N SER A 23 9.46 6.77 8.24
CA SER A 23 10.22 6.06 9.27
C SER A 23 9.90 6.51 10.69
N THR A 24 9.23 7.66 10.84
CA THR A 24 8.82 8.22 12.14
C THR A 24 7.35 8.66 12.12
N ASP A 25 6.72 8.66 13.29
CA ASP A 25 5.34 9.11 13.45
C ASP A 25 5.21 10.62 13.15
N GLU A 26 6.22 11.42 13.53
CA GLU A 26 6.27 12.85 13.24
C GLU A 26 6.29 13.11 11.72
N GLY A 27 7.06 12.32 10.96
CA GLY A 27 7.12 12.42 9.50
C GLY A 27 5.80 12.05 8.83
N ILE A 28 5.11 11.03 9.35
CA ILE A 28 3.78 10.63 8.89
C ILE A 28 2.76 11.75 9.13
N LEU A 29 2.73 12.31 10.34
CA LEU A 29 1.79 13.36 10.70
C LEU A 29 2.07 14.66 9.96
N ALA A 30 3.34 15.03 9.78
CA ALA A 30 3.73 16.17 8.97
C ALA A 30 3.30 16.04 7.51
N PHE A 31 3.36 14.82 6.94
CA PHE A 31 2.81 14.54 5.61
C PHE A 31 1.28 14.72 5.58
N ALA A 32 0.56 14.19 6.57
CA ALA A 32 -0.88 14.34 6.66
C ALA A 32 -1.30 15.82 6.73
N ASP A 33 -0.60 16.63 7.52
CA ASP A 33 -0.87 18.07 7.62
C ASP A 33 -0.60 18.80 6.31
N LYS A 34 0.45 18.39 5.59
CA LYS A 34 0.73 18.94 4.27
C LYS A 34 -0.36 18.59 3.25
N VAL A 35 -0.89 17.36 3.28
CA VAL A 35 -2.05 16.98 2.46
C VAL A 35 -3.26 17.85 2.81
N LYS A 36 -3.61 18.02 4.09
CA LYS A 36 -4.73 18.85 4.54
C LYS A 36 -4.60 20.32 4.11
N SER A 37 -3.37 20.85 4.06
CA SER A 37 -3.12 22.21 3.59
C SER A 37 -3.24 22.36 2.07
N THR A 38 -3.18 21.26 1.32
CA THR A 38 -3.17 21.23 -0.15
C THR A 38 -4.57 21.05 -0.73
N THR A 39 -5.48 20.37 -0.01
CA THR A 39 -6.83 20.07 -0.50
C THR A 39 -7.85 20.08 0.63
N THR A 40 -9.10 20.38 0.30
CA THR A 40 -10.24 20.31 1.22
C THR A 40 -10.96 18.97 1.14
N GLY A 41 -10.58 18.08 0.23
CA GLY A 41 -11.19 16.77 0.08
C GLY A 41 -10.36 15.79 -0.74
N LEU A 42 -10.52 14.51 -0.43
CA LEU A 42 -9.87 13.40 -1.11
C LEU A 42 -10.92 12.43 -1.67
N ARG A 43 -10.76 12.00 -2.90
CA ARG A 43 -11.56 10.90 -3.47
C ARG A 43 -11.12 9.57 -2.89
N ALA A 44 -9.81 9.37 -2.73
CA ALA A 44 -9.25 8.13 -2.20
C ALA A 44 -7.90 8.36 -1.52
N VAL A 45 -7.54 7.44 -0.61
CA VAL A 45 -6.17 7.24 -0.10
C VAL A 45 -5.73 5.84 -0.49
N ILE A 46 -4.62 5.74 -1.23
CA ILE A 46 -4.06 4.47 -1.69
C ILE A 46 -2.70 4.26 -1.02
N HIS A 47 -2.63 3.27 -0.12
CA HIS A 47 -1.41 2.92 0.60
C HIS A 47 -0.57 1.93 -0.22
N ASN A 48 0.29 2.46 -1.08
CA ASN A 48 1.21 1.68 -1.92
C ASN A 48 2.66 1.74 -1.43
N ALA A 49 3.01 2.65 -0.52
CA ALA A 49 4.35 2.71 0.06
C ALA A 49 4.66 1.42 0.82
N SER A 50 5.79 0.81 0.52
CA SER A 50 6.19 -0.47 1.10
C SER A 50 7.71 -0.56 1.19
N ALA A 51 8.17 -1.35 2.14
CA ALA A 51 9.55 -1.80 2.24
C ALA A 51 9.56 -3.32 2.29
N TRP A 52 10.68 -3.91 1.89
CA TRP A 52 10.87 -5.35 1.92
C TRP A 52 12.26 -5.66 2.46
N CYS A 53 12.30 -6.45 3.51
CA CYS A 53 13.54 -6.83 4.17
C CYS A 53 13.50 -8.32 4.52
N ALA A 54 14.61 -9.02 4.25
CA ALA A 54 14.79 -10.40 4.65
C ALA A 54 15.52 -10.46 5.99
N GLU A 55 15.14 -11.41 6.84
CA GLU A 55 15.92 -11.78 8.01
C GLU A 55 17.20 -12.51 7.56
N LYS A 56 18.33 -11.81 7.62
CA LYS A 56 19.65 -12.35 7.25
C LYS A 56 20.55 -12.44 8.47
N PRO A 57 21.55 -13.35 8.49
CA PRO A 57 22.59 -13.33 9.50
C PRO A 57 23.24 -11.95 9.61
N GLY A 58 23.33 -11.40 10.83
CA GLY A 58 23.89 -10.07 11.09
C GLY A 58 22.92 -8.90 11.02
N THR A 59 21.66 -9.12 10.62
CA THR A 59 20.61 -8.08 10.75
C THR A 59 20.00 -8.07 12.16
N SER A 60 19.65 -6.90 12.67
CA SER A 60 18.88 -6.77 13.90
C SER A 60 17.44 -7.20 13.65
N LEU A 61 17.01 -8.32 14.23
CA LEU A 61 15.64 -8.83 14.08
C LEU A 61 14.61 -7.84 14.62
N SER A 62 14.92 -7.17 15.73
CA SER A 62 14.03 -6.16 16.32
C SER A 62 13.86 -4.93 15.42
N GLU A 63 14.97 -4.44 14.83
CA GLU A 63 14.92 -3.31 13.90
C GLU A 63 14.17 -3.69 12.60
N THR A 64 14.41 -4.91 12.10
CA THR A 64 13.68 -5.42 10.91
C THR A 64 12.18 -5.46 11.16
N LEU A 65 11.75 -6.04 12.28
CA LEU A 65 10.33 -6.09 12.65
C LEU A 65 9.75 -4.69 12.83
N SER A 66 10.45 -3.82 13.57
CA SER A 66 10.00 -2.45 13.81
C SER A 66 9.84 -1.66 12.52
N ALA A 67 10.80 -1.76 11.58
CA ALA A 67 10.73 -1.09 10.30
C ALA A 67 9.54 -1.58 9.44
N MET A 68 9.28 -2.90 9.42
CA MET A 68 8.14 -3.47 8.69
C MET A 68 6.81 -3.03 9.30
N LEU A 69 6.70 -3.01 10.62
CA LEU A 69 5.51 -2.51 11.30
C LEU A 69 5.32 -1.00 11.10
N GLN A 70 6.39 -0.23 11.10
CA GLN A 70 6.31 1.22 10.89
C GLN A 70 5.70 1.56 9.53
N ILE A 71 6.21 0.98 8.45
CA ILE A 71 5.74 1.32 7.10
C ILE A 71 4.39 0.69 6.76
N HIS A 72 4.12 -0.56 7.19
CA HIS A 72 2.92 -1.29 6.77
C HIS A 72 1.75 -1.17 7.75
N VAL A 73 2.01 -0.79 9.01
CA VAL A 73 0.97 -0.71 10.05
C VAL A 73 0.81 0.70 10.58
N ASN A 74 1.86 1.29 11.18
CA ASN A 74 1.77 2.62 11.77
C ASN A 74 1.43 3.68 10.72
N THR A 75 2.09 3.66 9.57
CA THR A 75 1.85 4.64 8.51
C THR A 75 0.40 4.63 8.03
N PRO A 76 -0.18 3.50 7.57
CA PRO A 76 -1.59 3.48 7.18
C PRO A 76 -2.53 3.80 8.34
N TYR A 77 -2.24 3.32 9.55
CA TYR A 77 -3.06 3.59 10.72
C TYR A 77 -3.18 5.09 11.00
N LEU A 78 -2.06 5.78 11.10
CA LEU A 78 -2.01 7.22 11.40
C LEU A 78 -2.60 8.05 10.25
N LEU A 79 -2.27 7.72 8.99
CA LEU A 79 -2.81 8.44 7.84
C LEU A 79 -4.32 8.25 7.68
N ASN A 80 -4.85 7.03 7.88
CA ASN A 80 -6.29 6.79 7.84
C ASN A 80 -7.03 7.62 8.89
N HIS A 81 -6.50 7.68 10.12
CA HIS A 81 -7.09 8.52 11.17
C HIS A 81 -6.97 10.01 10.87
N ALA A 82 -5.83 10.45 10.35
CA ALA A 82 -5.59 11.86 10.09
C ALA A 82 -6.38 12.39 8.87
N LEU A 83 -6.64 11.54 7.86
CA LEU A 83 -7.21 11.96 6.58
C LEU A 83 -8.68 11.55 6.38
N GLN A 84 -9.28 10.77 7.31
CA GLN A 84 -10.64 10.25 7.15
C GLN A 84 -11.69 11.34 6.90
N ASP A 85 -11.55 12.51 7.51
CA ASP A 85 -12.51 13.60 7.36
C ASP A 85 -12.44 14.25 5.97
N LEU A 86 -11.29 14.18 5.29
CA LEU A 86 -11.17 14.59 3.90
C LEU A 86 -11.83 13.60 2.91
N LEU A 87 -12.02 12.35 3.31
CA LEU A 87 -12.69 11.32 2.51
C LEU A 87 -14.21 11.35 2.65
N ARG A 88 -14.72 11.99 3.71
CA ARG A 88 -16.16 12.13 3.97
C ARG A 88 -16.72 13.35 3.24
N GLY A 89 -17.94 13.24 2.76
CA GLY A 89 -18.71 14.43 2.34
C GLY A 89 -18.50 14.90 0.89
N HIS A 90 -17.87 14.10 0.02
CA HIS A 90 -17.71 14.47 -1.38
C HIS A 90 -18.87 13.98 -2.27
N GLY A 91 -20.07 14.56 -2.09
CA GLY A 91 -21.24 14.27 -2.90
C GLY A 91 -21.87 12.91 -2.60
N HIS A 92 -22.43 12.24 -3.62
CA HIS A 92 -23.15 10.97 -3.46
C HIS A 92 -22.26 9.72 -3.46
N ALA A 93 -20.94 9.85 -3.67
CA ALA A 93 -20.02 8.74 -3.67
C ALA A 93 -19.26 8.67 -2.35
N ALA A 94 -19.16 7.46 -1.77
CA ALA A 94 -18.28 7.21 -0.64
C ALA A 94 -16.81 7.44 -1.02
N GLY A 95 -16.00 7.93 -0.06
CA GLY A 95 -14.56 7.95 -0.20
C GLY A 95 -13.98 6.53 -0.21
N ASP A 96 -12.72 6.37 -0.59
CA ASP A 96 -12.05 5.07 -0.63
C ASP A 96 -10.71 5.08 0.11
N ILE A 97 -10.42 3.99 0.80
CA ILE A 97 -9.07 3.64 1.27
C ILE A 97 -8.72 2.29 0.65
N ILE A 98 -7.56 2.21 -0.01
CA ILE A 98 -7.06 0.97 -0.61
C ILE A 98 -5.69 0.66 0.00
N HIS A 99 -5.57 -0.50 0.63
CA HIS A 99 -4.32 -1.02 1.16
C HIS A 99 -3.73 -2.04 0.20
N PHE A 100 -2.44 -1.93 -0.09
CA PHE A 100 -1.70 -2.99 -0.78
C PHE A 100 -1.13 -3.94 0.26
N THR A 101 -1.81 -5.08 0.46
CA THR A 101 -1.32 -6.20 1.27
C THR A 101 -0.39 -7.09 0.44
N ASP A 102 -0.46 -8.38 0.59
CA ASP A 102 0.33 -9.34 -0.18
C ASP A 102 -0.34 -10.72 -0.06
N TYR A 103 -0.25 -11.55 -1.10
CA TYR A 103 -0.76 -12.93 -1.03
C TYR A 103 -0.08 -13.77 0.06
N VAL A 104 1.10 -13.35 0.52
CA VAL A 104 1.83 -14.01 1.61
C VAL A 104 1.07 -14.01 2.94
N VAL A 105 0.08 -13.14 3.10
CA VAL A 105 -0.81 -13.08 4.28
C VAL A 105 -1.47 -14.43 4.57
N GLU A 106 -1.87 -15.14 3.51
CA GLU A 106 -2.53 -16.46 3.62
C GLU A 106 -1.56 -17.63 3.85
N ARG A 107 -0.28 -17.45 3.47
CA ARG A 107 0.69 -18.56 3.43
C ARG A 107 1.79 -18.46 4.47
N GLY A 108 2.08 -17.25 4.94
CA GLY A 108 3.29 -16.96 5.70
C GLY A 108 4.56 -17.00 4.82
N SER A 109 5.71 -16.72 5.44
CA SER A 109 7.02 -16.76 4.82
C SER A 109 8.06 -17.20 5.83
N ASP A 110 8.92 -18.15 5.45
CA ASP A 110 10.04 -18.61 6.24
C ASP A 110 11.29 -17.69 6.16
N LYS A 111 11.32 -16.82 5.14
CA LYS A 111 12.44 -15.90 4.86
C LYS A 111 12.14 -14.44 5.15
N HIS A 112 10.86 -14.09 5.31
CA HIS A 112 10.37 -12.72 5.47
C HIS A 112 9.25 -12.68 6.51
N ILE A 113 9.53 -13.15 7.72
CA ILE A 113 8.52 -13.31 8.78
C ILE A 113 7.96 -11.95 9.20
N ALA A 114 8.84 -10.96 9.44
CA ALA A 114 8.44 -9.61 9.83
C ALA A 114 7.58 -8.92 8.76
N TYR A 115 7.96 -9.08 7.49
CA TYR A 115 7.17 -8.58 6.36
C TYR A 115 5.78 -9.23 6.30
N ALA A 116 5.72 -10.56 6.29
CA ALA A 116 4.46 -11.30 6.23
C ALA A 116 3.53 -10.95 7.41
N ALA A 117 4.09 -10.86 8.62
CA ALA A 117 3.34 -10.47 9.82
C ALA A 117 2.78 -9.03 9.71
N SER A 118 3.58 -8.08 9.21
CA SER A 118 3.14 -6.70 9.04
C SER A 118 2.04 -6.56 7.96
N LYS A 119 2.12 -7.32 6.87
CA LYS A 119 1.08 -7.36 5.83
C LYS A 119 -0.21 -8.03 6.33
N ALA A 120 -0.11 -9.06 7.18
CA ALA A 120 -1.26 -9.67 7.84
C ALA A 120 -1.96 -8.70 8.81
N ALA A 121 -1.19 -7.90 9.54
CA ALA A 121 -1.73 -6.84 10.38
C ALA A 121 -2.46 -5.77 9.55
N LEU A 122 -1.90 -5.34 8.41
CA LEU A 122 -2.53 -4.42 7.47
C LEU A 122 -3.84 -4.98 6.90
N ASP A 123 -3.87 -6.27 6.56
CA ASP A 123 -5.07 -6.96 6.08
C ASP A 123 -6.20 -6.95 7.13
N ASN A 124 -5.89 -7.28 8.38
CA ASN A 124 -6.87 -7.17 9.47
C ASN A 124 -7.33 -5.71 9.68
N MET A 125 -6.40 -4.76 9.59
CA MET A 125 -6.71 -3.32 9.73
C MET A 125 -7.66 -2.83 8.63
N THR A 126 -7.58 -3.37 7.42
CA THR A 126 -8.53 -3.11 6.34
C THR A 126 -9.96 -3.39 6.78
N ARG A 127 -10.22 -4.57 7.30
CA ARG A 127 -11.55 -4.98 7.78
C ARG A 127 -12.03 -4.13 8.98
N SER A 128 -11.10 -3.75 9.84
CA SER A 128 -11.40 -2.91 11.00
C SER A 128 -11.81 -1.49 10.61
N PHE A 129 -11.07 -0.87 9.68
CA PHE A 129 -11.43 0.45 9.14
C PHE A 129 -12.69 0.40 8.28
N ALA A 130 -12.93 -0.67 7.51
CA ALA A 130 -14.16 -0.84 6.76
C ALA A 130 -15.39 -0.78 7.68
N ARG A 131 -15.35 -1.48 8.82
CA ARG A 131 -16.43 -1.42 9.82
C ARG A 131 -16.58 -0.04 10.48
N LYS A 132 -15.45 0.64 10.72
CA LYS A 132 -15.44 1.93 11.41
C LYS A 132 -15.95 3.07 10.53
N LEU A 133 -15.62 3.04 9.23
CA LEU A 133 -15.80 4.18 8.33
C LEU A 133 -17.00 4.04 7.39
N ALA A 134 -17.63 2.86 7.32
CA ALA A 134 -18.86 2.67 6.58
C ALA A 134 -20.01 3.48 7.21
N PRO A 135 -20.96 4.00 6.40
CA PRO A 135 -21.05 3.88 4.94
C PRO A 135 -20.29 4.99 4.18
N GLU A 136 -19.68 5.97 4.87
CA GLU A 136 -19.11 7.16 4.23
C GLU A 136 -17.80 6.89 3.49
N VAL A 137 -17.03 5.89 3.94
CA VAL A 137 -15.75 5.51 3.33
C VAL A 137 -15.68 3.98 3.19
N LYS A 138 -15.39 3.51 1.99
CA LYS A 138 -15.08 2.11 1.72
C LYS A 138 -13.60 1.85 1.99
N VAL A 139 -13.28 0.70 2.57
CA VAL A 139 -11.90 0.32 2.83
C VAL A 139 -11.66 -1.09 2.32
N ASN A 140 -10.75 -1.24 1.38
CA ASN A 140 -10.47 -2.51 0.72
C ASN A 140 -8.96 -2.81 0.71
N ALA A 141 -8.61 -4.07 0.51
CA ALA A 141 -7.24 -4.48 0.28
C ALA A 141 -7.09 -5.13 -1.09
N ILE A 142 -5.94 -4.92 -1.70
CA ILE A 142 -5.46 -5.68 -2.85
C ILE A 142 -4.27 -6.50 -2.37
N ALA A 143 -4.31 -7.82 -2.58
CA ALA A 143 -3.27 -8.76 -2.16
C ALA A 143 -2.57 -9.35 -3.40
N PRO A 144 -1.66 -8.60 -4.04
CA PRO A 144 -0.99 -9.08 -5.23
C PRO A 144 -0.09 -10.28 -4.91
N ALA A 145 0.00 -11.19 -5.86
CA ALA A 145 1.14 -12.09 -5.97
C ALA A 145 2.24 -11.40 -6.82
N MET A 146 3.00 -12.13 -7.58
CA MET A 146 4.00 -11.56 -8.48
C MET A 146 3.31 -10.82 -9.64
N ILE A 147 3.53 -9.52 -9.73
CA ILE A 147 2.98 -8.65 -10.78
C ILE A 147 4.01 -8.33 -11.86
N LEU A 148 5.24 -8.00 -11.43
CA LEU A 148 6.34 -7.59 -12.30
C LEU A 148 7.63 -8.30 -11.91
N PHE A 149 8.54 -8.40 -12.83
CA PHE A 149 9.94 -8.73 -12.57
C PHE A 149 10.77 -7.46 -12.44
N ASN A 150 11.80 -7.52 -11.60
CA ASN A 150 12.81 -6.48 -11.57
C ASN A 150 13.73 -6.60 -12.80
N GLU A 151 14.36 -5.51 -13.18
CA GLU A 151 15.33 -5.52 -14.29
C GLU A 151 16.52 -6.45 -14.00
N THR A 152 16.88 -6.59 -12.72
CA THR A 152 17.99 -7.43 -12.25
C THR A 152 17.64 -8.91 -12.11
N ASP A 153 16.38 -9.30 -12.25
CA ASP A 153 15.95 -10.70 -12.15
C ASP A 153 16.45 -11.48 -13.39
N ASP A 154 17.24 -12.53 -13.17
CA ASP A 154 17.74 -13.35 -14.25
C ASP A 154 16.68 -14.28 -14.84
N ALA A 155 17.01 -14.91 -15.98
CA ALA A 155 16.07 -15.77 -16.71
C ALA A 155 15.67 -17.01 -15.90
N GLU A 156 16.57 -17.56 -15.09
CA GLU A 156 16.30 -18.74 -14.27
C GLU A 156 15.30 -18.41 -13.16
N TYR A 157 15.53 -17.31 -12.44
CA TYR A 157 14.60 -16.83 -11.41
C TYR A 157 13.21 -16.55 -12.02
N ARG A 158 13.15 -15.85 -13.16
CA ARG A 158 11.89 -15.55 -13.85
C ARG A 158 11.13 -16.83 -14.19
N GLN A 159 11.82 -17.83 -14.75
CA GLN A 159 11.19 -19.11 -15.08
C GLN A 159 10.69 -19.85 -13.83
N GLN A 160 11.47 -19.87 -12.74
CA GLN A 160 11.07 -20.49 -11.49
C GLN A 160 9.85 -19.79 -10.87
N ALA A 161 9.81 -18.45 -10.91
CA ALA A 161 8.69 -17.66 -10.42
C ALA A 161 7.41 -17.91 -11.24
N LEU A 162 7.52 -17.93 -12.56
CA LEU A 162 6.40 -18.27 -13.46
C LEU A 162 5.86 -19.68 -13.21
N ASN A 163 6.74 -20.64 -12.95
CA ASN A 163 6.32 -22.01 -12.65
C ASN A 163 5.51 -22.14 -11.36
N LYS A 164 5.71 -21.21 -10.40
CA LYS A 164 4.94 -21.13 -9.15
C LYS A 164 3.60 -20.42 -9.33
N SER A 165 3.47 -19.57 -10.32
CA SER A 165 2.22 -18.89 -10.65
C SER A 165 1.24 -19.84 -11.32
N LEU A 166 -0.02 -19.84 -10.89
CA LEU A 166 -1.05 -20.67 -11.51
C LEU A 166 -1.28 -20.34 -12.98
N MET A 167 -1.26 -19.07 -13.34
CA MET A 167 -1.45 -18.60 -14.71
C MET A 167 -0.15 -18.61 -15.52
N LYS A 168 1.01 -18.79 -14.87
CA LYS A 168 2.35 -18.83 -15.51
C LYS A 168 2.69 -17.59 -16.29
N ILE A 169 2.17 -16.45 -15.89
CA ILE A 169 2.47 -15.13 -16.47
C ILE A 169 2.83 -14.13 -15.38
N ALA A 170 3.55 -13.08 -15.74
CA ALA A 170 3.67 -11.84 -14.99
C ALA A 170 2.72 -10.84 -15.65
N PRO A 171 1.58 -10.51 -15.02
CA PRO A 171 0.49 -9.80 -15.70
C PRO A 171 0.79 -8.32 -15.97
N GLY A 172 1.73 -7.74 -15.24
CA GLY A 172 2.02 -6.32 -15.31
C GLY A 172 1.09 -5.47 -14.43
N GLU A 173 1.41 -4.18 -14.33
CA GLU A 173 0.71 -3.24 -13.48
C GLU A 173 -0.73 -2.97 -13.90
N LYS A 174 -1.08 -3.24 -15.16
CA LYS A 174 -2.44 -2.98 -15.69
C LYS A 174 -3.53 -3.72 -14.89
N GLU A 175 -3.30 -4.97 -14.51
CA GLU A 175 -4.26 -5.76 -13.70
C GLU A 175 -4.53 -5.10 -12.34
N VAL A 176 -3.49 -4.52 -11.74
CA VAL A 176 -3.61 -3.80 -10.47
C VAL A 176 -4.38 -2.50 -10.67
N ILE A 177 -4.08 -1.75 -11.73
CA ILE A 177 -4.76 -0.49 -12.07
C ILE A 177 -6.25 -0.74 -12.32
N ASP A 178 -6.60 -1.75 -13.12
CA ASP A 178 -7.98 -2.11 -13.42
C ASP A 178 -8.76 -2.49 -12.14
N LEU A 179 -8.11 -3.18 -11.19
CA LEU A 179 -8.72 -3.51 -9.91
C LEU A 179 -8.90 -2.28 -9.01
N VAL A 180 -7.93 -1.37 -8.99
CA VAL A 180 -8.07 -0.07 -8.30
C VAL A 180 -9.25 0.70 -8.88
N ASP A 181 -9.35 0.81 -10.19
CA ASP A 181 -10.45 1.52 -10.87
C ASP A 181 -11.81 0.87 -10.56
N TYR A 182 -11.87 -0.46 -10.53
CA TYR A 182 -13.07 -1.17 -10.10
C TYR A 182 -13.46 -0.81 -8.67
N LEU A 183 -12.52 -0.84 -7.72
CA LEU A 183 -12.80 -0.50 -6.32
C LEU A 183 -13.26 0.94 -6.16
N LEU A 184 -12.66 1.88 -6.90
CA LEU A 184 -13.04 3.29 -6.89
C LEU A 184 -14.44 3.54 -7.49
N THR A 185 -14.86 2.74 -8.46
CA THR A 185 -16.17 2.87 -9.13
C THR A 185 -17.27 2.06 -8.46
N SER A 186 -16.95 0.99 -7.75
CA SER A 186 -17.91 0.18 -7.00
C SER A 186 -18.56 1.03 -5.89
N CYS A 187 -19.87 0.95 -5.76
CA CYS A 187 -20.62 1.61 -4.68
C CYS A 187 -20.90 0.69 -3.48
N TYR A 188 -20.44 -0.58 -3.51
CA TYR A 188 -20.85 -1.59 -2.54
C TYR A 188 -19.66 -2.33 -1.87
N VAL A 189 -18.56 -2.57 -2.60
CA VAL A 189 -17.46 -3.42 -2.11
C VAL A 189 -16.69 -2.71 -1.00
N THR A 190 -16.65 -3.32 0.20
CA THR A 190 -15.86 -2.87 1.35
C THR A 190 -15.55 -4.02 2.30
N GLY A 191 -14.36 -4.07 2.90
CA GLY A 191 -13.90 -5.09 3.87
C GLY A 191 -13.25 -6.29 3.21
#